data_ddc95c4c22e04aef67f3f45b8ed23463
#
_entry.id   ddc95c4c22e04aef67f3f45b8ed23463
#
_cell.length_a   1.000
_cell.length_b   1.000
_cell.length_c   1.000
_cell.angle_alpha   90.00
_cell.angle_beta   90.00
_cell.angle_gamma   90.00
#
_symmetry.space_group_name_H-M   'P 1'
#
loop_
_entity.id
_entity.type
_entity.pdbx_description
1 polymer ?
#
loop_
_entity_poly.entity_id
_entity_poly.type
_entity_poly.pdbx_seq_one_letter_code
_entity_poly.pdbx_strand_id
1 'polypeptide(L)'
;MLAPAQAQEDDRDVVYEGELIDGVRSGQGVLTWADGSRYEGQFEDGVRHGQGTLLSPTGDVYTGEFQHDGMTGRGRLEWTNGDVYEGDFVDGERTGQGAYFWRNGARYRGALVAGVPHGDGVYEYADGTVYQGQFEDGTKAGFGELMQDGTRYRGGFADDERHGLGHYRSQDGTLFKGHFAFGRQNGPGVKETPNGELSFEVWDAGRLVGATDVMAVERCELVIDTAPWMFDGDQCINGLAHGRGTAVRLDGSAYIEDGRFVLGQFVSGELTSIALETADGTADG
;
A
#
# COMPACT_ATOMS: atom_id res chain seq x y z
N MET A 1 13.27 22.10 9.81
CA MET A 1 13.42 23.12 8.77
C MET A 1 14.89 23.44 8.64
N LEU A 2 15.58 22.79 7.72
CA LEU A 2 16.93 23.16 7.30
C LEU A 2 16.77 23.67 5.89
N ALA A 3 17.05 24.96 5.68
CA ALA A 3 17.11 25.59 4.39
C ALA A 3 18.17 24.89 3.52
N PRO A 4 17.96 24.78 2.20
CA PRO A 4 19.00 24.29 1.31
C PRO A 4 20.18 25.29 1.39
N ALA A 5 21.34 24.78 1.83
CA ALA A 5 22.57 25.53 1.74
C ALA A 5 22.88 25.74 0.27
N GLN A 6 22.75 26.98 -0.21
CA GLN A 6 23.40 27.43 -1.40
C GLN A 6 24.91 27.46 -1.07
N ALA A 7 25.59 26.37 -1.36
CA ALA A 7 27.04 26.38 -1.40
C ALA A 7 27.43 27.24 -2.61
N GLN A 8 28.03 28.41 -2.36
CA GLN A 8 28.86 29.08 -3.35
C GLN A 8 30.04 28.13 -3.60
N GLU A 9 29.99 27.38 -4.72
CA GLU A 9 31.12 26.59 -5.19
C GLU A 9 32.28 27.54 -5.45
N ASP A 10 33.38 27.36 -4.73
CA ASP A 10 34.63 28.06 -4.99
C ASP A 10 35.17 27.50 -6.33
N ASP A 11 35.07 28.27 -7.38
CA ASP A 11 35.31 27.92 -8.79
C ASP A 11 36.78 27.49 -9.08
N ARG A 12 37.64 27.41 -8.04
CA ARG A 12 39.06 27.16 -8.16
C ARG A 12 39.48 25.70 -8.31
N ASP A 13 38.56 24.77 -8.07
CA ASP A 13 38.84 23.32 -8.09
C ASP A 13 37.88 22.53 -9.01
N VAL A 14 37.30 23.20 -10.00
CA VAL A 14 36.35 22.61 -10.95
C VAL A 14 36.94 22.62 -12.35
N VAL A 15 36.98 21.46 -13.02
CA VAL A 15 37.46 21.34 -14.41
C VAL A 15 36.23 21.13 -15.31
N TYR A 16 36.10 22.00 -16.32
CA TYR A 16 35.07 21.88 -17.36
C TYR A 16 35.71 21.60 -18.72
N GLU A 17 35.17 20.60 -19.41
CA GLU A 17 35.50 20.24 -20.80
C GLU A 17 34.20 20.19 -21.60
N GLY A 18 34.01 21.13 -22.56
CA GLY A 18 32.76 21.16 -23.33
C GLY A 18 32.57 22.45 -24.12
N GLU A 19 31.33 22.61 -24.60
CA GLU A 19 30.93 23.74 -25.40
C GLU A 19 30.76 25.01 -24.55
N LEU A 20 31.22 26.15 -25.09
CA LEU A 20 31.05 27.47 -24.49
C LEU A 20 30.40 28.42 -25.49
N ILE A 21 29.42 29.20 -25.05
CA ILE A 21 28.84 30.33 -25.76
C ILE A 21 29.16 31.58 -24.95
N ASP A 22 29.90 32.52 -25.53
CA ASP A 22 30.36 33.74 -24.87
C ASP A 22 31.08 33.51 -23.54
N GLY A 23 31.81 32.37 -23.42
CA GLY A 23 32.51 31.98 -22.21
C GLY A 23 31.62 31.28 -21.14
N VAL A 24 30.35 31.07 -21.41
CA VAL A 24 29.38 30.39 -20.52
C VAL A 24 29.20 28.95 -20.98
N ARG A 25 29.18 27.98 -20.04
CA ARG A 25 28.94 26.56 -20.32
C ARG A 25 27.59 26.40 -21.04
N SER A 26 27.62 25.74 -22.22
CA SER A 26 26.43 25.50 -23.03
C SER A 26 26.61 24.22 -23.84
N GLY A 27 25.50 23.64 -24.35
CA GLY A 27 25.55 22.40 -25.12
C GLY A 27 26.06 21.21 -24.33
N GLN A 28 26.86 20.35 -24.92
CA GLN A 28 27.42 19.15 -24.27
C GLN A 28 28.71 19.48 -23.53
N GLY A 29 28.86 18.89 -22.32
CA GLY A 29 30.09 19.08 -21.55
C GLY A 29 30.26 18.11 -20.41
N VAL A 30 31.43 18.12 -19.83
CA VAL A 30 31.85 17.37 -18.66
C VAL A 30 32.31 18.35 -17.60
N LEU A 31 31.81 18.21 -16.40
CA LEU A 31 32.21 18.97 -15.24
C LEU A 31 32.75 18.00 -14.18
N THR A 32 33.97 18.23 -13.71
CA THR A 32 34.63 17.42 -12.70
C THR A 32 34.99 18.27 -11.51
N TRP A 33 34.59 17.87 -10.31
CA TRP A 33 34.89 18.56 -9.06
C TRP A 33 36.07 17.89 -8.33
N ALA A 34 36.73 18.64 -7.46
CA ALA A 34 37.88 18.17 -6.70
C ALA A 34 37.58 17.00 -5.76
N ASP A 35 36.33 16.85 -5.33
CA ASP A 35 35.86 15.73 -4.50
C ASP A 35 35.70 14.43 -5.28
N GLY A 36 35.95 14.44 -6.60
CA GLY A 36 35.83 13.30 -7.50
C GLY A 36 34.44 13.13 -8.11
N SER A 37 33.47 13.99 -7.77
CA SER A 37 32.19 14.01 -8.47
C SER A 37 32.34 14.42 -9.91
N ARG A 38 31.48 13.94 -10.80
CA ARG A 38 31.57 14.21 -12.23
C ARG A 38 30.16 14.25 -12.83
N TYR A 39 29.90 15.32 -13.57
CA TYR A 39 28.72 15.43 -14.42
C TYR A 39 29.14 15.37 -15.89
N GLU A 40 28.35 14.62 -16.68
CA GLU A 40 28.45 14.55 -18.12
C GLU A 40 27.06 14.71 -18.72
N GLY A 41 26.84 15.78 -19.50
CA GLY A 41 25.51 16.04 -20.03
C GLY A 41 25.38 17.43 -20.63
N GLN A 42 24.13 17.87 -20.71
CA GLN A 42 23.77 19.15 -21.30
C GLN A 42 23.90 20.29 -20.29
N PHE A 43 24.30 21.48 -20.83
CA PHE A 43 24.37 22.74 -20.12
C PHE A 43 23.55 23.80 -20.85
N GLU A 44 22.92 24.68 -20.13
CA GLU A 44 22.23 25.88 -20.59
C GLU A 44 22.51 27.02 -19.61
N ASP A 45 22.98 28.18 -20.13
CA ASP A 45 23.30 29.36 -19.33
C ASP A 45 24.23 29.09 -18.12
N GLY A 46 25.20 28.18 -18.29
CA GLY A 46 26.20 27.85 -17.29
C GLY A 46 25.81 26.77 -16.27
N VAL A 47 24.53 26.32 -16.26
CA VAL A 47 24.01 25.33 -15.32
C VAL A 47 23.70 23.99 -16.02
N ARG A 48 23.65 22.89 -15.26
CA ARG A 48 23.25 21.58 -15.78
C ARG A 48 21.78 21.64 -16.21
N HIS A 49 21.52 21.18 -17.42
CA HIS A 49 20.20 21.20 -18.04
C HIS A 49 20.01 19.95 -18.92
N GLY A 50 18.74 19.63 -19.29
CA GLY A 50 18.46 18.50 -20.19
C GLY A 50 18.93 17.16 -19.66
N GLN A 51 19.42 16.29 -20.52
CA GLN A 51 19.86 14.94 -20.14
C GLN A 51 21.32 14.94 -19.68
N GLY A 52 21.58 14.20 -18.60
CA GLY A 52 22.93 14.04 -18.06
C GLY A 52 23.10 12.89 -17.10
N THR A 53 24.37 12.61 -16.80
CA THR A 53 24.78 11.62 -15.79
C THR A 53 25.64 12.31 -14.74
N LEU A 54 25.27 12.15 -13.48
CA LEU A 54 26.01 12.67 -12.33
C LEU A 54 26.55 11.50 -11.50
N LEU A 55 27.85 11.42 -11.36
CA LEU A 55 28.54 10.59 -10.39
C LEU A 55 28.76 11.42 -9.12
N SER A 56 28.27 10.94 -7.99
CA SER A 56 28.49 11.59 -6.69
C SER A 56 29.86 11.25 -6.11
N PRO A 57 30.35 12.00 -5.09
CA PRO A 57 31.61 11.68 -4.42
C PRO A 57 31.59 10.32 -3.71
N THR A 58 30.40 9.80 -3.37
CA THR A 58 30.20 8.50 -2.74
C THR A 58 30.18 7.35 -3.75
N GLY A 59 30.13 7.68 -5.07
CA GLY A 59 30.05 6.72 -6.14
C GLY A 59 28.62 6.37 -6.59
N ASP A 60 27.60 7.03 -6.06
CA ASP A 60 26.24 6.88 -6.55
C ASP A 60 26.10 7.56 -7.91
N VAL A 61 25.30 6.96 -8.80
CA VAL A 61 25.13 7.44 -10.18
C VAL A 61 23.69 7.81 -10.43
N TYR A 62 23.45 9.06 -10.78
CA TYR A 62 22.16 9.50 -11.33
C TYR A 62 22.27 9.68 -12.85
N THR A 63 21.30 9.18 -13.60
CA THR A 63 21.13 9.41 -15.03
C THR A 63 19.70 9.84 -15.29
N GLY A 64 19.50 11.02 -15.87
CA GLY A 64 18.17 11.55 -16.08
C GLY A 64 18.15 13.03 -16.48
N GLU A 65 17.01 13.65 -16.23
CA GLU A 65 16.77 15.04 -16.56
C GLU A 65 17.31 15.99 -15.50
N PHE A 66 17.84 17.12 -15.95
CA PHE A 66 18.30 18.24 -15.13
C PHE A 66 17.61 19.53 -15.56
N GLN A 67 17.28 20.37 -14.59
CA GLN A 67 16.82 21.73 -14.82
C GLN A 67 17.40 22.64 -13.74
N HIS A 68 18.11 23.71 -14.15
CA HIS A 68 18.76 24.68 -13.25
C HIS A 68 19.60 23.99 -12.16
N ASP A 69 20.49 23.07 -12.54
CA ASP A 69 21.34 22.24 -11.69
C ASP A 69 20.60 21.17 -10.84
N GLY A 70 19.27 21.18 -10.80
CA GLY A 70 18.45 20.20 -10.06
C GLY A 70 18.11 18.97 -10.90
N MET A 71 18.12 17.78 -10.27
CA MET A 71 17.56 16.57 -10.86
C MET A 71 16.04 16.71 -10.94
N THR A 72 15.46 16.49 -12.13
CA THR A 72 14.02 16.66 -12.37
C THR A 72 13.52 15.63 -13.37
N GLY A 73 12.18 15.61 -13.64
CA GLY A 73 11.63 14.72 -14.64
C GLY A 73 11.90 13.26 -14.34
N ARG A 74 12.12 12.45 -15.37
CA ARG A 74 12.43 11.04 -15.21
C ARG A 74 13.93 10.80 -15.08
N GLY A 75 14.29 9.95 -14.09
CA GLY A 75 15.66 9.58 -13.84
C GLY A 75 15.84 8.22 -13.22
N ARG A 76 17.09 7.76 -13.24
CA ARG A 76 17.55 6.52 -12.63
C ARG A 76 18.70 6.84 -11.69
N LEU A 77 18.58 6.42 -10.42
CA LEU A 77 19.59 6.56 -9.38
C LEU A 77 20.06 5.19 -8.95
N GLU A 78 21.37 4.95 -9.08
CA GLU A 78 22.05 3.74 -8.63
C GLU A 78 22.93 4.06 -7.43
N TRP A 79 22.66 3.42 -6.30
CA TRP A 79 23.51 3.56 -5.13
C TRP A 79 24.65 2.54 -5.14
N THR A 80 25.75 2.90 -4.51
CA THR A 80 26.93 2.02 -4.38
C THR A 80 26.65 0.71 -3.64
N ASN A 81 25.59 0.64 -2.83
CA ASN A 81 25.13 -0.59 -2.18
C ASN A 81 24.43 -1.56 -3.15
N GLY A 82 24.14 -1.14 -4.38
CA GLY A 82 23.49 -1.91 -5.42
C GLY A 82 21.97 -1.76 -5.46
N ASP A 83 21.39 -0.85 -4.68
CA ASP A 83 19.99 -0.48 -4.81
C ASP A 83 19.80 0.46 -6.02
N VAL A 84 18.62 0.44 -6.61
CA VAL A 84 18.28 1.28 -7.76
C VAL A 84 16.90 1.89 -7.56
N TYR A 85 16.78 3.14 -7.94
CA TYR A 85 15.50 3.81 -8.13
C TYR A 85 15.33 4.25 -9.58
N GLU A 86 14.16 4.05 -10.14
CA GLU A 86 13.74 4.55 -11.45
C GLU A 86 12.38 5.23 -11.32
N GLY A 87 12.29 6.52 -11.64
CA GLY A 87 11.02 7.23 -11.47
C GLY A 87 11.14 8.74 -11.62
N ASP A 88 10.14 9.41 -11.07
CA ASP A 88 10.01 10.85 -11.16
C ASP A 88 10.85 11.56 -10.08
N PHE A 89 11.44 12.68 -10.46
CA PHE A 89 12.18 13.59 -9.59
C PHE A 89 11.62 15.00 -9.68
N VAL A 90 11.57 15.69 -8.57
CA VAL A 90 11.29 17.14 -8.48
C VAL A 90 12.31 17.74 -7.53
N ASP A 91 13.10 18.69 -8.02
CA ASP A 91 14.15 19.38 -7.25
C ASP A 91 15.08 18.43 -6.46
N GLY A 92 15.45 17.30 -7.07
CA GLY A 92 16.31 16.28 -6.48
C GLY A 92 15.60 15.28 -5.56
N GLU A 93 14.32 15.47 -5.27
CA GLU A 93 13.53 14.53 -4.47
C GLU A 93 12.80 13.52 -5.36
N ARG A 94 12.77 12.25 -4.94
CA ARG A 94 12.02 11.19 -5.60
C ARG A 94 10.55 11.34 -5.21
N THR A 95 9.72 11.77 -6.14
CA THR A 95 8.30 12.03 -5.90
C THR A 95 7.49 11.71 -7.15
N GLY A 96 6.19 11.44 -7.03
CA GLY A 96 5.40 10.97 -8.17
C GLY A 96 5.45 9.46 -8.33
N GLN A 97 5.58 8.94 -9.55
CA GLN A 97 5.59 7.50 -9.82
C GLN A 97 7.03 6.98 -9.93
N GLY A 98 7.30 5.84 -9.26
CA GLY A 98 8.61 5.25 -9.32
C GLY A 98 8.68 3.79 -8.94
N ALA A 99 9.85 3.21 -9.13
CA ALA A 99 10.16 1.85 -8.75
C ALA A 99 11.51 1.79 -8.02
N TYR A 100 11.52 1.10 -6.89
CA TYR A 100 12.74 0.71 -6.19
C TYR A 100 13.07 -0.74 -6.47
N PHE A 101 14.34 -1.02 -6.61
CA PHE A 101 14.91 -2.37 -6.72
C PHE A 101 16.03 -2.47 -5.69
N TRP A 102 15.78 -3.18 -4.60
CA TRP A 102 16.78 -3.37 -3.55
C TRP A 102 17.69 -4.56 -3.88
N ARG A 103 18.95 -4.47 -3.50
CA ARG A 103 19.96 -5.51 -3.67
C ARG A 103 19.53 -6.86 -3.08
N ASN A 104 18.72 -6.87 -2.03
CA ASN A 104 18.20 -8.08 -1.42
C ASN A 104 17.11 -8.79 -2.25
N GLY A 105 16.72 -8.22 -3.40
CA GLY A 105 15.70 -8.75 -4.31
C GLY A 105 14.29 -8.20 -4.07
N ALA A 106 14.07 -7.41 -3.01
CA ALA A 106 12.78 -6.73 -2.82
C ALA A 106 12.56 -5.67 -3.89
N ARG A 107 11.30 -5.34 -4.17
CA ARG A 107 10.90 -4.33 -5.15
C ARG A 107 9.71 -3.55 -4.65
N TYR A 108 9.65 -2.29 -5.01
CA TYR A 108 8.46 -1.45 -4.87
C TYR A 108 8.15 -0.78 -6.19
N ARG A 109 6.88 -0.64 -6.52
CA ARG A 109 6.40 0.18 -7.63
C ARG A 109 5.12 0.89 -7.19
N GLY A 110 5.09 2.20 -7.33
CA GLY A 110 3.92 2.98 -6.95
C GLY A 110 4.22 4.46 -6.78
N ALA A 111 3.29 5.15 -6.14
CA ALA A 111 3.43 6.56 -5.82
C ALA A 111 4.42 6.78 -4.66
N LEU A 112 5.13 7.89 -4.70
CA LEU A 112 6.13 8.29 -3.73
C LEU A 112 5.97 9.77 -3.37
N VAL A 113 6.23 10.07 -2.12
CA VAL A 113 6.39 11.45 -1.61
C VAL A 113 7.73 11.50 -0.88
N ALA A 114 8.63 12.39 -1.32
CA ALA A 114 9.99 12.56 -0.77
C ALA A 114 10.76 11.23 -0.62
N GLY A 115 10.61 10.32 -1.59
CA GLY A 115 11.27 9.01 -1.60
C GLY A 115 10.62 7.92 -0.76
N VAL A 116 9.48 8.20 -0.15
CA VAL A 116 8.74 7.28 0.71
C VAL A 116 7.46 6.81 0.01
N PRO A 117 7.12 5.50 0.02
CA PRO A 117 5.86 4.98 -0.50
C PRO A 117 4.65 5.73 0.06
N HIS A 118 3.77 6.19 -0.84
CA HIS A 118 2.54 6.90 -0.48
C HIS A 118 1.47 6.66 -1.55
N GLY A 119 0.18 6.57 -1.17
CA GLY A 119 -0.88 6.23 -2.12
C GLY A 119 -0.78 4.77 -2.61
N ASP A 120 -1.21 4.49 -3.83
CA ASP A 120 -1.26 3.13 -4.34
C ASP A 120 0.11 2.61 -4.76
N GLY A 121 0.40 1.34 -4.40
CA GLY A 121 1.65 0.69 -4.76
C GLY A 121 1.62 -0.83 -4.62
N VAL A 122 2.66 -1.45 -5.17
CA VAL A 122 2.95 -2.88 -5.04
C VAL A 122 4.32 -3.03 -4.42
N TYR A 123 4.40 -3.79 -3.33
CA TYR A 123 5.66 -4.16 -2.69
C TYR A 123 5.85 -5.68 -2.78
N GLU A 124 6.92 -6.10 -3.43
CA GLU A 124 7.38 -7.48 -3.51
C GLU A 124 8.55 -7.64 -2.54
N TYR A 125 8.36 -8.41 -1.48
CA TYR A 125 9.40 -8.68 -0.49
C TYR A 125 10.40 -9.73 -1.00
N ALA A 126 11.60 -9.73 -0.45
CA ALA A 126 12.66 -10.68 -0.84
C ALA A 126 12.30 -12.16 -0.56
N ASP A 127 11.36 -12.44 0.32
CA ASP A 127 10.83 -13.77 0.63
C ASP A 127 9.71 -14.23 -0.32
N GLY A 128 9.32 -13.38 -1.28
CA GLY A 128 8.23 -13.64 -2.22
C GLY A 128 6.86 -13.22 -1.72
N THR A 129 6.75 -12.63 -0.52
CA THR A 129 5.54 -11.96 -0.06
C THR A 129 5.22 -10.78 -0.98
N VAL A 130 3.96 -10.61 -1.36
CA VAL A 130 3.51 -9.48 -2.18
C VAL A 130 2.40 -8.72 -1.45
N TYR A 131 2.56 -7.43 -1.32
CA TYR A 131 1.51 -6.51 -0.92
C TYR A 131 1.14 -5.61 -2.09
N GLN A 132 -0.14 -5.48 -2.36
CA GLN A 132 -0.71 -4.53 -3.31
C GLN A 132 -1.80 -3.73 -2.61
N GLY A 133 -1.67 -2.43 -2.52
CA GLY A 133 -2.63 -1.58 -1.83
C GLY A 133 -2.10 -0.19 -1.54
N GLN A 134 -2.75 0.45 -0.59
CA GLN A 134 -2.45 1.81 -0.19
C GLN A 134 -1.29 1.87 0.82
N PHE A 135 -0.50 2.94 0.70
CA PHE A 135 0.58 3.28 1.62
C PHE A 135 0.37 4.68 2.17
N GLU A 136 0.70 4.88 3.41
CA GLU A 136 0.79 6.17 4.08
C GLU A 136 2.12 6.25 4.81
N ASP A 137 2.94 7.24 4.46
CA ASP A 137 4.28 7.46 5.03
C ASP A 137 5.15 6.19 5.12
N GLY A 138 5.11 5.36 4.06
CA GLY A 138 5.90 4.14 3.93
C GLY A 138 5.31 2.90 4.56
N THR A 139 4.20 3.00 5.29
CA THR A 139 3.50 1.88 5.91
C THR A 139 2.26 1.46 5.12
N LYS A 140 1.88 0.18 5.18
CA LYS A 140 0.63 -0.30 4.59
C LYS A 140 -0.54 0.32 5.34
N ALA A 141 -1.46 0.95 4.59
CA ALA A 141 -2.63 1.63 5.13
C ALA A 141 -3.85 1.38 4.24
N GLY A 142 -5.04 1.82 4.70
CA GLY A 142 -6.25 1.77 3.90
C GLY A 142 -6.59 0.34 3.43
N PHE A 143 -6.96 0.19 2.17
CA PHE A 143 -7.33 -1.10 1.60
C PHE A 143 -6.17 -1.72 0.81
N GLY A 144 -5.98 -3.06 0.99
CA GLY A 144 -4.92 -3.77 0.27
C GLY A 144 -5.11 -5.28 0.25
N GLU A 145 -4.22 -5.92 -0.51
CA GLU A 145 -4.10 -7.36 -0.63
C GLU A 145 -2.68 -7.80 -0.27
N LEU A 146 -2.57 -8.79 0.60
CA LEU A 146 -1.31 -9.41 1.00
C LEU A 146 -1.34 -10.90 0.63
N MET A 147 -0.36 -11.33 -0.14
CA MET A 147 -0.12 -12.73 -0.49
C MET A 147 1.20 -13.18 0.14
N GLN A 148 1.15 -14.22 0.95
CA GLN A 148 2.31 -14.77 1.64
C GLN A 148 2.17 -16.28 1.82
N ASP A 149 3.18 -17.05 1.45
CA ASP A 149 3.24 -18.51 1.69
C ASP A 149 1.94 -19.26 1.32
N GLY A 150 1.33 -18.91 0.18
CA GLY A 150 0.08 -19.52 -0.27
C GLY A 150 -1.17 -19.06 0.48
N THR A 151 -1.05 -18.13 1.41
CA THR A 151 -2.17 -17.44 2.05
C THR A 151 -2.48 -16.12 1.35
N ARG A 152 -3.71 -15.66 1.44
CA ARG A 152 -4.14 -14.38 0.87
C ARG A 152 -5.03 -13.64 1.86
N TYR A 153 -4.68 -12.41 2.14
CA TYR A 153 -5.54 -11.48 2.86
C TYR A 153 -5.95 -10.34 1.94
N ARG A 154 -7.21 -9.97 1.95
CA ARG A 154 -7.75 -8.79 1.26
C ARG A 154 -8.65 -8.02 2.22
N GLY A 155 -8.31 -6.78 2.54
CA GLY A 155 -9.03 -6.01 3.55
C GLY A 155 -8.29 -4.78 3.99
N GLY A 156 -8.70 -4.24 5.14
CA GLY A 156 -8.10 -3.06 5.74
C GLY A 156 -6.71 -3.29 6.31
N PHE A 157 -5.89 -2.24 6.28
CA PHE A 157 -4.58 -2.14 6.89
C PHE A 157 -4.46 -0.84 7.68
N ALA A 158 -3.77 -0.89 8.79
CA ALA A 158 -3.33 0.27 9.56
C ALA A 158 -1.96 -0.06 10.17
N ASP A 159 -0.99 0.86 10.06
CA ASP A 159 0.36 0.71 10.60
C ASP A 159 1.02 -0.63 10.23
N ASP A 160 1.01 -0.99 8.94
CA ASP A 160 1.51 -2.26 8.39
C ASP A 160 0.72 -3.52 8.78
N GLU A 161 -0.27 -3.43 9.63
CA GLU A 161 -1.02 -4.57 10.16
C GLU A 161 -2.42 -4.68 9.56
N ARG A 162 -2.93 -5.92 9.44
CA ARG A 162 -4.33 -6.17 9.05
C ARG A 162 -5.25 -5.54 10.07
N HIS A 163 -6.22 -4.74 9.61
CA HIS A 163 -7.13 -3.98 10.46
C HIS A 163 -8.52 -3.89 9.83
N GLY A 164 -9.56 -3.72 10.67
CA GLY A 164 -10.94 -3.62 10.16
C GLY A 164 -11.43 -4.92 9.53
N LEU A 165 -12.36 -4.81 8.60
CA LEU A 165 -12.88 -6.00 7.92
C LEU A 165 -11.91 -6.50 6.84
N GLY A 166 -11.87 -7.83 6.70
CA GLY A 166 -11.04 -8.46 5.70
C GLY A 166 -11.41 -9.93 5.44
N HIS A 167 -10.94 -10.41 4.31
CA HIS A 167 -11.03 -11.80 3.87
C HIS A 167 -9.67 -12.43 3.96
N TYR A 168 -9.53 -13.46 4.74
CA TYR A 168 -8.30 -14.25 4.85
C TYR A 168 -8.55 -15.65 4.32
N ARG A 169 -7.80 -16.03 3.30
CA ARG A 169 -7.75 -17.39 2.77
C ARG A 169 -6.46 -18.04 3.22
N SER A 170 -6.58 -19.14 3.94
CA SER A 170 -5.46 -19.97 4.35
C SER A 170 -4.96 -20.87 3.21
N GLN A 171 -3.80 -21.47 3.42
CA GLN A 171 -3.15 -22.34 2.43
C GLN A 171 -3.99 -23.59 2.07
N ASP A 172 -4.77 -24.12 3.02
CA ASP A 172 -5.68 -25.23 2.79
C ASP A 172 -6.97 -24.85 2.06
N GLY A 173 -7.15 -23.55 1.77
CA GLY A 173 -8.32 -22.99 1.08
C GLY A 173 -9.45 -22.54 2.00
N THR A 174 -9.33 -22.72 3.33
CA THR A 174 -10.29 -22.18 4.30
C THR A 174 -10.33 -20.65 4.19
N LEU A 175 -11.52 -20.08 4.15
CA LEU A 175 -11.76 -18.65 4.04
C LEU A 175 -12.40 -18.14 5.34
N PHE A 176 -11.80 -17.12 5.93
CA PHE A 176 -12.38 -16.34 7.01
C PHE A 176 -12.73 -14.95 6.49
N LYS A 177 -13.96 -14.52 6.75
CA LYS A 177 -14.49 -13.20 6.43
C LYS A 177 -14.92 -12.55 7.73
N GLY A 178 -14.21 -11.53 8.20
CA GLY A 178 -14.51 -10.95 9.51
C GLY A 178 -13.56 -9.84 9.89
N HIS A 179 -13.60 -9.47 11.16
CA HIS A 179 -12.86 -8.35 11.69
C HIS A 179 -11.44 -8.74 12.08
N PHE A 180 -10.50 -7.82 11.86
CA PHE A 180 -9.09 -7.90 12.21
C PHE A 180 -8.68 -6.68 13.03
N ALA A 181 -7.83 -6.88 14.00
CA ALA A 181 -7.15 -5.81 14.71
C ALA A 181 -5.72 -6.27 15.07
N PHE A 182 -4.76 -5.36 14.95
CA PHE A 182 -3.35 -5.63 15.26
C PHE A 182 -2.84 -6.92 14.58
N GLY A 183 -3.11 -7.04 13.27
CA GLY A 183 -2.69 -8.17 12.45
C GLY A 183 -3.43 -9.49 12.69
N ARG A 184 -4.37 -9.57 13.64
CA ARG A 184 -5.03 -10.80 14.09
C ARG A 184 -6.53 -10.73 13.86
N GLN A 185 -7.18 -11.90 13.73
CA GLN A 185 -8.63 -12.00 13.81
C GLN A 185 -9.10 -11.47 15.18
N ASN A 186 -10.11 -10.59 15.17
CA ASN A 186 -10.62 -9.97 16.38
C ASN A 186 -12.08 -9.54 16.17
N GLY A 187 -12.99 -10.06 16.99
CA GLY A 187 -14.44 -9.85 16.80
C GLY A 187 -15.09 -10.95 15.95
N PRO A 188 -16.31 -10.70 15.46
CA PRO A 188 -17.10 -11.68 14.74
C PRO A 188 -16.64 -11.91 13.31
N GLY A 189 -16.90 -13.11 12.80
CA GLY A 189 -16.63 -13.46 11.41
C GLY A 189 -17.30 -14.76 10.99
N VAL A 190 -17.22 -15.04 9.70
CA VAL A 190 -17.69 -16.27 9.07
C VAL A 190 -16.49 -17.04 8.54
N LYS A 191 -16.37 -18.28 8.96
CA LYS A 191 -15.44 -19.23 8.35
C LYS A 191 -16.16 -20.12 7.36
N GLU A 192 -15.55 -20.31 6.21
CA GLU A 192 -15.96 -21.23 5.16
C GLU A 192 -14.84 -22.24 4.90
N THR A 193 -15.13 -23.52 5.09
CA THR A 193 -14.18 -24.59 4.79
C THR A 193 -14.12 -24.85 3.27
N PRO A 194 -13.10 -25.54 2.76
CA PRO A 194 -13.03 -25.92 1.34
C PRO A 194 -14.21 -26.81 0.88
N ASN A 195 -14.88 -27.48 1.81
CA ASN A 195 -16.06 -28.31 1.53
C ASN A 195 -17.37 -27.48 1.54
N GLY A 196 -17.28 -26.16 1.76
CA GLY A 196 -18.46 -25.28 1.82
C GLY A 196 -19.20 -25.27 3.16
N GLU A 197 -18.64 -25.89 4.20
CA GLU A 197 -19.19 -25.80 5.55
C GLU A 197 -18.97 -24.40 6.11
N LEU A 198 -20.01 -23.78 6.65
CA LEU A 198 -19.95 -22.45 7.24
C LEU A 198 -20.05 -22.53 8.77
N SER A 199 -19.24 -21.74 9.45
CA SER A 199 -19.37 -21.50 10.89
C SER A 199 -19.29 -20.00 11.18
N PHE A 200 -20.07 -19.57 12.16
CA PHE A 200 -19.92 -18.27 12.78
C PHE A 200 -18.85 -18.39 13.88
N GLU A 201 -17.89 -17.49 13.85
CA GLU A 201 -16.78 -17.51 14.80
C GLU A 201 -16.61 -16.14 15.46
N VAL A 202 -16.29 -16.14 16.75
CA VAL A 202 -15.92 -14.93 17.49
C VAL A 202 -14.49 -15.08 17.99
N TRP A 203 -13.69 -14.07 17.72
CA TRP A 203 -12.25 -14.06 17.99
C TRP A 203 -11.89 -12.93 18.95
N ASP A 204 -10.95 -13.17 19.81
CA ASP A 204 -10.33 -12.20 20.73
C ASP A 204 -8.80 -12.25 20.56
N ALA A 205 -8.23 -11.21 19.96
CA ALA A 205 -6.79 -11.07 19.73
C ALA A 205 -6.12 -12.31 19.09
N GLY A 206 -6.80 -12.96 18.13
CA GLY A 206 -6.31 -14.15 17.43
C GLY A 206 -6.62 -15.47 18.14
N ARG A 207 -7.37 -15.44 19.25
CA ARG A 207 -7.86 -16.64 19.94
C ARG A 207 -9.34 -16.83 19.64
N LEU A 208 -9.71 -18.01 19.15
CA LEU A 208 -11.12 -18.38 18.97
C LEU A 208 -11.80 -18.49 20.37
N VAL A 209 -12.82 -17.68 20.61
CA VAL A 209 -13.57 -17.65 21.88
C VAL A 209 -14.98 -18.22 21.75
N GLY A 210 -15.53 -18.29 20.55
CA GLY A 210 -16.79 -18.90 20.24
C GLY A 210 -16.85 -19.40 18.81
N ALA A 211 -17.50 -20.52 18.58
CA ALA A 211 -17.80 -21.03 17.25
C ALA A 211 -19.16 -21.74 17.26
N THR A 212 -19.94 -21.45 16.21
CA THR A 212 -21.27 -22.08 16.04
C THR A 212 -21.41 -22.50 14.58
N ASP A 213 -21.59 -23.80 14.34
CA ASP A 213 -21.82 -24.31 12.99
C ASP A 213 -23.16 -23.85 12.45
N VAL A 214 -23.18 -23.29 11.25
CA VAL A 214 -24.39 -22.75 10.61
C VAL A 214 -25.44 -23.84 10.36
N MET A 215 -25.03 -25.10 10.26
CA MET A 215 -25.93 -26.25 10.12
C MET A 215 -26.59 -26.68 11.43
N ALA A 216 -26.02 -26.29 12.58
CA ALA A 216 -26.54 -26.64 13.91
C ALA A 216 -27.50 -25.57 14.47
N VAL A 217 -27.50 -24.37 13.91
CA VAL A 217 -28.44 -23.31 14.28
C VAL A 217 -29.69 -23.49 13.43
N GLU A 218 -30.88 -23.62 14.03
CA GLU A 218 -32.11 -23.31 13.32
C GLU A 218 -31.91 -21.94 12.68
N ARG A 219 -31.77 -21.90 11.36
CA ARG A 219 -31.39 -20.69 10.64
C ARG A 219 -32.36 -19.57 10.99
N CYS A 220 -31.92 -18.64 11.83
CA CYS A 220 -32.62 -17.38 11.96
C CYS A 220 -32.44 -16.63 10.66
N GLU A 221 -33.46 -16.58 9.85
CA GLU A 221 -33.43 -15.76 8.64
C GLU A 221 -33.28 -14.28 9.02
N LEU A 222 -32.26 -13.68 8.53
CA LEU A 222 -32.00 -12.25 8.65
C LEU A 222 -31.59 -11.71 7.27
N VAL A 223 -32.39 -10.79 6.78
CA VAL A 223 -32.13 -10.08 5.52
C VAL A 223 -32.18 -8.59 5.79
N ILE A 224 -31.04 -7.91 5.57
CA ILE A 224 -30.94 -6.46 5.67
C ILE A 224 -30.52 -5.97 4.29
N ASP A 225 -31.24 -4.99 3.75
CA ASP A 225 -30.97 -4.41 2.42
C ASP A 225 -30.82 -5.45 1.30
N THR A 226 -31.70 -6.45 1.28
CA THR A 226 -31.73 -7.57 0.32
C THR A 226 -30.58 -8.57 0.42
N ALA A 227 -29.62 -8.35 1.31
CA ALA A 227 -28.50 -9.24 1.53
C ALA A 227 -28.78 -10.24 2.68
N PRO A 228 -28.32 -11.49 2.56
CA PRO A 228 -28.40 -12.47 3.62
C PRO A 228 -27.33 -12.23 4.69
N TRP A 229 -27.73 -12.39 5.95
CA TRP A 229 -26.89 -12.25 7.13
C TRP A 229 -26.92 -13.50 7.99
N MET A 230 -25.84 -13.78 8.69
CA MET A 230 -25.83 -14.71 9.81
C MET A 230 -26.16 -13.95 11.09
N PHE A 231 -26.99 -14.53 11.91
CA PHE A 231 -27.37 -13.98 13.22
C PHE A 231 -26.98 -14.95 14.33
N ASP A 232 -26.29 -14.43 15.33
CA ASP A 232 -26.00 -15.09 16.60
C ASP A 232 -26.56 -14.21 17.72
N GLY A 233 -27.62 -14.67 18.37
CA GLY A 233 -28.29 -13.87 19.36
C GLY A 233 -29.34 -14.66 20.16
N ASP A 234 -30.15 -13.92 20.95
CA ASP A 234 -30.98 -14.47 21.99
C ASP A 234 -32.01 -15.51 21.51
N GLN A 235 -32.65 -15.26 20.39
CA GLN A 235 -33.79 -16.09 19.94
C GLN A 235 -33.99 -16.11 18.43
N CYS A 236 -34.49 -17.23 17.93
CA CYS A 236 -35.21 -17.33 16.66
C CYS A 236 -36.70 -17.50 16.91
N ILE A 237 -37.51 -16.64 16.35
CA ILE A 237 -38.98 -16.78 16.40
C ILE A 237 -39.47 -17.09 14.98
N ASN A 238 -40.07 -18.28 14.81
CA ASN A 238 -40.53 -18.79 13.50
C ASN A 238 -39.39 -18.77 12.42
N GLY A 239 -38.17 -19.11 12.82
CA GLY A 239 -37.02 -19.09 11.92
C GLY A 239 -36.47 -17.70 11.63
N LEU A 240 -36.96 -16.64 12.27
CA LEU A 240 -36.50 -15.25 12.03
C LEU A 240 -35.70 -14.72 13.23
N ALA A 241 -34.65 -13.98 12.98
CA ALA A 241 -33.79 -13.33 13.98
C ALA A 241 -34.65 -12.45 14.92
N HIS A 242 -34.53 -12.65 16.25
CA HIS A 242 -35.28 -11.89 17.24
C HIS A 242 -34.45 -11.67 18.52
N GLY A 243 -34.62 -10.51 19.15
CA GLY A 243 -33.87 -10.15 20.35
C GLY A 243 -32.62 -9.35 20.10
N ARG A 244 -31.62 -9.47 20.96
CA ARG A 244 -30.31 -8.90 20.81
C ARG A 244 -29.31 -9.91 20.28
N GLY A 245 -28.34 -9.45 19.56
CA GLY A 245 -27.26 -10.32 19.06
C GLY A 245 -26.35 -9.64 18.08
N THR A 246 -25.40 -10.41 17.60
CA THR A 246 -24.43 -10.01 16.57
C THR A 246 -24.88 -10.56 15.22
N ALA A 247 -24.75 -9.78 14.18
CA ALA A 247 -25.00 -10.25 12.82
C ALA A 247 -23.82 -9.93 11.91
N VAL A 248 -23.50 -10.85 11.00
CA VAL A 248 -22.44 -10.67 10.00
C VAL A 248 -23.05 -10.95 8.63
N ARG A 249 -22.81 -10.04 7.69
CA ARG A 249 -23.19 -10.23 6.31
C ARG A 249 -22.40 -11.38 5.69
N LEU A 250 -23.06 -12.28 4.97
CA LEU A 250 -22.40 -13.50 4.47
C LEU A 250 -21.23 -13.26 3.53
N ASP A 251 -21.19 -12.10 2.88
CA ASP A 251 -20.06 -11.69 2.04
C ASP A 251 -18.90 -11.05 2.84
N GLY A 252 -19.07 -10.89 4.16
CA GLY A 252 -18.07 -10.31 5.05
C GLY A 252 -17.90 -8.79 4.92
N SER A 253 -18.79 -8.12 4.18
CA SER A 253 -18.66 -6.67 3.94
C SER A 253 -19.26 -5.79 5.03
N ALA A 254 -19.97 -6.38 6.00
CA ALA A 254 -20.55 -5.62 7.10
C ALA A 254 -20.84 -6.52 8.30
N TYR A 255 -20.91 -5.92 9.47
CA TYR A 255 -21.36 -6.58 10.70
C TYR A 255 -22.14 -5.62 11.61
N ILE A 256 -22.89 -6.17 12.54
CA ILE A 256 -23.62 -5.45 13.57
C ILE A 256 -23.28 -6.10 14.92
N GLU A 257 -22.75 -5.32 15.86
CA GLU A 257 -22.53 -5.74 17.24
C GLU A 257 -23.69 -5.24 18.12
N ASP A 258 -24.11 -6.07 19.08
CA ASP A 258 -25.22 -5.78 20.02
C ASP A 258 -26.46 -5.19 19.34
N GLY A 259 -26.76 -5.68 18.15
CA GLY A 259 -27.93 -5.28 17.37
C GLY A 259 -29.20 -5.77 17.99
N ARG A 260 -30.30 -5.02 17.82
CA ARG A 260 -31.67 -5.46 18.16
C ARG A 260 -32.42 -5.83 16.89
N PHE A 261 -32.99 -7.02 16.89
CA PHE A 261 -33.71 -7.59 15.76
C PHE A 261 -35.12 -7.97 16.17
N VAL A 262 -36.07 -7.78 15.29
CA VAL A 262 -37.50 -8.18 15.53
C VAL A 262 -37.99 -8.85 14.27
N LEU A 263 -38.26 -10.18 14.38
CA LEU A 263 -38.77 -11.03 13.30
C LEU A 263 -38.01 -10.83 11.97
N GLY A 264 -36.65 -10.94 12.03
CA GLY A 264 -35.79 -10.84 10.88
C GLY A 264 -35.54 -9.41 10.39
N GLN A 265 -36.01 -8.39 11.13
CA GLN A 265 -35.77 -6.99 10.78
C GLN A 265 -34.76 -6.35 11.76
N PHE A 266 -33.80 -5.66 11.25
CA PHE A 266 -32.87 -4.83 12.03
C PHE A 266 -33.61 -3.60 12.57
N VAL A 267 -33.56 -3.39 13.87
CA VAL A 267 -34.26 -2.28 14.55
C VAL A 267 -33.30 -1.20 15.03
N SER A 268 -32.19 -1.60 15.64
CA SER A 268 -31.20 -0.68 16.17
C SER A 268 -29.88 -1.42 16.43
N GLY A 269 -28.79 -0.67 16.44
CA GLY A 269 -27.41 -1.14 16.63
C GLY A 269 -26.49 -0.35 15.72
N GLU A 270 -25.20 -0.54 15.87
CA GLU A 270 -24.20 0.06 14.99
C GLU A 270 -23.93 -0.89 13.82
N LEU A 271 -24.26 -0.44 12.62
CA LEU A 271 -23.93 -1.14 11.38
C LEU A 271 -22.55 -0.66 10.90
N THR A 272 -21.57 -1.52 11.03
CA THR A 272 -20.23 -1.27 10.49
C THR A 272 -20.15 -1.88 9.10
N SER A 273 -20.07 -1.05 8.08
CA SER A 273 -19.86 -1.46 6.69
C SER A 273 -18.53 -0.93 6.18
N ILE A 274 -17.86 -1.73 5.36
CA ILE A 274 -16.74 -1.27 4.55
C ILE A 274 -17.18 -1.29 3.11
N ALA A 275 -17.09 -0.14 2.45
CA ALA A 275 -17.14 -0.07 1.00
C ALA A 275 -15.92 -0.85 0.49
N LEU A 276 -16.13 -2.06 0.02
CA LEU A 276 -15.17 -2.73 -0.85
C LEU A 276 -15.19 -1.94 -2.15
N GLU A 277 -14.35 -0.91 -2.26
CA GLU A 277 -14.12 -0.30 -3.55
C GLU A 277 -13.58 -1.41 -4.46
N THR A 278 -14.41 -1.82 -5.41
CA THR A 278 -14.01 -2.70 -6.48
C THR A 278 -12.97 -1.93 -7.28
N ALA A 279 -11.75 -2.47 -7.37
CA ALA A 279 -10.70 -1.98 -8.24
C ALA A 279 -11.03 -2.29 -9.72
N ASP A 280 -12.24 -1.96 -10.15
CA ASP A 280 -12.67 -1.91 -11.56
C ASP A 280 -12.99 -0.46 -11.91
N GLY A 281 -11.91 0.33 -12.04
CA GLY A 281 -11.95 1.62 -12.72
C GLY A 281 -12.08 1.44 -14.22
N THR A 282 -13.19 0.93 -14.71
CA THR A 282 -13.61 1.19 -16.07
C THR A 282 -14.39 2.48 -16.07
N ALA A 283 -13.69 3.57 -16.34
CA ALA A 283 -14.32 4.78 -16.83
C ALA A 283 -14.86 4.49 -18.23
N ASP A 284 -16.16 4.22 -18.33
CA ASP A 284 -16.92 4.34 -19.56
C ASP A 284 -17.49 5.75 -19.63
N GLY A 285 -17.15 6.43 -20.77
CA GLY A 285 -17.81 7.67 -21.22
C GLY A 285 -16.89 8.77 -21.62
#